data_eade8680113fd2abf39989ec4be1764e
#
_entry.id   eade8680113fd2abf39989ec4be1764e
#
_cell.length_a   1.000
_cell.length_b   1.000
_cell.length_c   1.000
_cell.angle_alpha   90.00
_cell.angle_beta   90.00
_cell.angle_gamma   90.00
#
_symmetry.space_group_name_H-M   'P 1'
#
loop_
_entity.id
_entity.type
_entity.pdbx_description
1 polymer ?
#
loop_
_entity_poly.entity_id
_entity_poly.type
_entity_poly.pdbx_seq_one_letter_code
_entity_poly.pdbx_strand_id
1 'polypeptide(L)'
;FSFFGLIDLLAVLPAFIALFYSEAQLLIVIRVIRLLRVFRVLKLRHYLVQANFLLSALRGSRQKIIVFLLSVSTLVTVFGALMYVIEGPEHGFSSIPKGIYWAVTTLTTVGFGDITPKTALGQTIATLVMITGYSIIAVPTGIFTAELANAMRQDNGLHLAHACPRCHKAQHEAMAAFCSRCGSALYPAPAPKPD
;
A
#
# COMPACT_ATOMS: atom_id res chain seq x y z
N PHE A 1 0.26 -25.29 5.13
CA PHE A 1 -1.01 -24.62 4.77
C PHE A 1 -0.77 -23.84 3.49
N SER A 2 -1.34 -24.31 2.38
CA SER A 2 -1.30 -23.59 1.10
C SER A 2 -2.38 -22.50 1.12
N PHE A 3 -2.07 -21.29 0.60
CA PHE A 3 -3.04 -20.20 0.44
C PHE A 3 -4.34 -20.66 -0.26
N PHE A 4 -4.22 -21.55 -1.23
CA PHE A 4 -5.37 -22.17 -1.93
C PHE A 4 -6.14 -23.12 -1.05
N GLY A 5 -5.49 -23.86 -0.16
CA GLY A 5 -6.17 -24.71 0.84
C GLY A 5 -7.02 -23.89 1.81
N LEU A 6 -6.57 -22.67 2.16
CA LEU A 6 -7.35 -21.74 2.99
C LEU A 6 -8.59 -21.22 2.25
N ILE A 7 -8.45 -20.88 0.96
CA ILE A 7 -9.58 -20.43 0.13
C ILE A 7 -10.59 -21.58 -0.06
N ASP A 8 -10.13 -22.80 -0.29
CA ASP A 8 -11.00 -23.99 -0.41
C ASP A 8 -11.71 -24.29 0.92
N LEU A 9 -11.01 -24.16 2.06
CA LEU A 9 -11.59 -24.30 3.38
C LEU A 9 -12.66 -23.22 3.63
N LEU A 10 -12.36 -21.95 3.34
CA LEU A 10 -13.31 -20.83 3.45
C LEU A 10 -14.53 -21.01 2.53
N ALA A 11 -14.37 -21.63 1.35
CA ALA A 11 -15.47 -21.89 0.44
C ALA A 11 -16.40 -23.04 0.91
N VAL A 12 -15.89 -23.95 1.76
CA VAL A 12 -16.65 -25.07 2.30
C VAL A 12 -17.23 -24.78 3.68
N LEU A 13 -16.56 -23.94 4.48
CA LEU A 13 -16.93 -23.56 5.85
C LEU A 13 -18.38 -23.04 5.97
N PRO A 14 -18.92 -22.21 5.04
CA PRO A 14 -20.31 -21.78 5.08
C PRO A 14 -21.34 -22.91 5.02
N ALA A 15 -21.01 -24.01 4.32
CA ALA A 15 -21.92 -25.16 4.24
C ALA A 15 -22.03 -25.88 5.60
N PHE A 16 -20.95 -25.93 6.37
CA PHE A 16 -20.95 -26.48 7.72
C PHE A 16 -21.66 -25.57 8.72
N ILE A 17 -21.47 -24.24 8.62
CA ILE A 17 -22.13 -23.27 9.49
C ILE A 17 -23.66 -23.29 9.26
N ALA A 18 -24.11 -23.43 7.99
CA ALA A 18 -25.52 -23.52 7.66
C ALA A 18 -26.22 -24.76 8.26
N LEU A 19 -25.47 -25.82 8.59
CA LEU A 19 -26.00 -27.01 9.22
C LEU A 19 -26.35 -26.79 10.70
N PHE A 20 -25.66 -25.84 11.37
CA PHE A 20 -25.81 -25.57 12.78
C PHE A 20 -26.69 -24.36 13.10
N TYR A 21 -26.85 -23.43 12.16
CA TYR A 21 -27.59 -22.17 12.34
C TYR A 21 -28.64 -21.98 11.24
N SER A 22 -29.91 -22.01 11.62
CA SER A 22 -31.05 -21.93 10.67
C SER A 22 -31.61 -20.51 10.47
N GLU A 23 -30.93 -19.47 10.93
CA GLU A 23 -31.41 -18.10 10.79
C GLU A 23 -31.29 -17.60 9.32
N ALA A 24 -32.39 -17.08 8.78
CA ALA A 24 -32.50 -16.66 7.37
C ALA A 24 -31.46 -15.62 6.94
N GLN A 25 -31.03 -14.74 7.85
CA GLN A 25 -30.01 -13.72 7.56
C GLN A 25 -28.62 -14.32 7.34
N LEU A 26 -28.25 -15.36 8.10
CA LEU A 26 -27.00 -16.10 7.93
C LEU A 26 -26.95 -16.83 6.57
N LEU A 27 -28.10 -17.30 6.08
CA LEU A 27 -28.18 -17.97 4.77
C LEU A 27 -27.85 -17.03 3.60
N ILE A 28 -28.17 -15.74 3.72
CA ILE A 28 -27.79 -14.73 2.71
C ILE A 28 -26.27 -14.51 2.70
N VAL A 29 -25.64 -14.35 3.86
CA VAL A 29 -24.19 -14.19 3.99
C VAL A 29 -23.46 -15.43 3.43
N ILE A 30 -23.94 -16.62 3.75
CA ILE A 30 -23.40 -17.90 3.24
C ILE A 30 -23.53 -17.96 1.71
N ARG A 31 -24.63 -17.47 1.14
CA ARG A 31 -24.83 -17.41 -0.31
C ARG A 31 -23.82 -16.47 -0.97
N VAL A 32 -23.53 -15.30 -0.37
CA VAL A 32 -22.54 -14.35 -0.87
C VAL A 32 -21.13 -14.93 -0.77
N ILE A 33 -20.77 -15.54 0.36
CA ILE A 33 -19.45 -16.20 0.53
C ILE A 33 -19.23 -17.31 -0.49
N ARG A 34 -20.29 -17.99 -0.97
CA ARG A 34 -20.20 -18.99 -2.05
C ARG A 34 -19.65 -18.40 -3.36
N LEU A 35 -19.83 -17.07 -3.60
CA LEU A 35 -19.27 -16.38 -4.76
C LEU A 35 -17.72 -16.36 -4.72
N LEU A 36 -17.09 -16.48 -3.55
CA LEU A 36 -15.64 -16.61 -3.44
C LEU A 36 -15.08 -17.83 -4.15
N ARG A 37 -15.95 -18.83 -4.50
CA ARG A 37 -15.56 -19.98 -5.31
C ARG A 37 -15.04 -19.59 -6.71
N VAL A 38 -15.38 -18.38 -7.20
CA VAL A 38 -14.85 -17.83 -8.47
C VAL A 38 -13.32 -17.73 -8.46
N PHE A 39 -12.70 -17.48 -7.30
CA PHE A 39 -11.24 -17.44 -7.16
C PHE A 39 -10.54 -18.76 -7.49
N ARG A 40 -11.26 -19.92 -7.41
CA ARG A 40 -10.76 -21.21 -7.84
C ARG A 40 -10.58 -21.26 -9.36
N VAL A 41 -11.50 -20.65 -10.12
CA VAL A 41 -11.49 -20.62 -11.60
C VAL A 41 -10.38 -19.72 -12.12
N LEU A 42 -10.09 -18.62 -11.41
CA LEU A 42 -9.11 -17.61 -11.81
C LEU A 42 -7.65 -18.13 -11.76
N LYS A 43 -7.38 -19.33 -11.20
CA LYS A 43 -6.03 -19.94 -11.11
C LYS A 43 -4.91 -18.90 -10.85
N LEU A 44 -5.13 -18.03 -9.88
CA LEU A 44 -4.25 -16.89 -9.56
C LEU A 44 -2.81 -17.28 -9.17
N ARG A 45 -2.47 -18.57 -9.23
CA ARG A 45 -1.13 -19.08 -8.86
C ARG A 45 -0.01 -18.40 -9.65
N HIS A 46 -0.25 -18.07 -10.91
CA HIS A 46 0.74 -17.39 -11.75
C HIS A 46 1.05 -15.99 -11.26
N TYR A 47 0.07 -15.29 -10.68
CA TYR A 47 0.22 -13.93 -10.18
C TYR A 47 0.85 -13.85 -8.77
N LEU A 48 0.95 -14.97 -8.05
CA LEU A 48 1.51 -15.01 -6.70
C LEU A 48 3.02 -14.70 -6.68
N VAL A 49 3.75 -15.03 -7.74
CA VAL A 49 5.18 -14.69 -7.84
C VAL A 49 5.35 -13.17 -7.87
N GLN A 50 4.56 -12.49 -8.68
CA GLN A 50 4.57 -11.03 -8.79
C GLN A 50 4.05 -10.37 -7.51
N ALA A 51 3.02 -10.94 -6.86
CA ALA A 51 2.54 -10.47 -5.58
C ALA A 51 3.60 -10.57 -4.47
N ASN A 52 4.42 -11.62 -4.45
CA ASN A 52 5.52 -11.75 -3.49
C ASN A 52 6.58 -10.67 -3.68
N PHE A 53 6.87 -10.28 -4.91
CA PHE A 53 7.77 -9.17 -5.21
C PHE A 53 7.24 -7.85 -4.62
N LEU A 54 5.97 -7.53 -4.85
CA LEU A 54 5.31 -6.35 -4.28
C LEU A 54 5.29 -6.37 -2.75
N LEU A 55 4.99 -7.54 -2.16
CA LEU A 55 4.99 -7.72 -0.70
C LEU A 55 6.38 -7.54 -0.10
N SER A 56 7.44 -7.97 -0.78
CA SER A 56 8.82 -7.77 -0.31
C SER A 56 9.19 -6.29 -0.31
N ALA A 57 8.82 -5.54 -1.34
CA ALA A 57 9.01 -4.10 -1.41
C ALA A 57 8.28 -3.36 -0.28
N LEU A 58 7.01 -3.72 -0.02
CA LEU A 58 6.23 -3.15 1.08
C LEU A 58 6.81 -3.49 2.46
N ARG A 59 7.30 -4.72 2.66
CA ARG A 59 7.97 -5.12 3.91
C ARG A 59 9.22 -4.30 4.20
N GLY A 60 9.99 -3.93 3.18
CA GLY A 60 11.13 -3.04 3.31
C GLY A 60 10.75 -1.65 3.83
N SER A 61 9.55 -1.17 3.50
CA SER A 61 9.05 0.16 3.87
C SER A 61 8.07 0.18 5.04
N ARG A 62 7.87 -0.93 5.74
CA ARG A 62 6.86 -1.06 6.82
C ARG A 62 6.94 0.07 7.87
N GLN A 63 8.16 0.46 8.27
CA GLN A 63 8.34 1.52 9.27
C GLN A 63 7.84 2.88 8.75
N LYS A 64 8.14 3.22 7.50
CA LYS A 64 7.68 4.46 6.85
C LYS A 64 6.15 4.48 6.76
N ILE A 65 5.55 3.33 6.39
CA ILE A 65 4.09 3.17 6.29
C ILE A 65 3.43 3.31 7.67
N ILE A 66 3.97 2.68 8.71
CA ILE A 66 3.42 2.78 10.07
C ILE A 66 3.48 4.22 10.58
N VAL A 67 4.63 4.90 10.45
CA VAL A 67 4.78 6.30 10.85
C VAL A 67 3.78 7.18 10.09
N PHE A 68 3.63 6.98 8.79
CA PHE A 68 2.65 7.69 7.98
C PHE A 68 1.21 7.46 8.48
N LEU A 69 0.80 6.20 8.71
CA LEU A 69 -0.55 5.88 9.21
C LEU A 69 -0.81 6.49 10.59
N LEU A 70 0.17 6.45 11.50
CA LEU A 70 0.05 7.08 12.81
C LEU A 70 -0.11 8.60 12.68
N SER A 71 0.67 9.23 11.81
CA SER A 71 0.57 10.69 11.56
C SER A 71 -0.81 11.06 11.01
N VAL A 72 -1.32 10.32 10.03
CA VAL A 72 -2.66 10.55 9.46
C VAL A 72 -3.74 10.30 10.52
N SER A 73 -3.63 9.23 11.32
CA SER A 73 -4.59 8.93 12.39
C SER A 73 -4.64 10.05 13.43
N THR A 74 -3.50 10.60 13.80
CA THR A 74 -3.43 11.76 14.70
C THR A 74 -4.10 12.98 14.07
N LEU A 75 -3.82 13.24 12.80
CA LEU A 75 -4.36 14.40 12.07
C LEU A 75 -5.89 14.33 11.96
N VAL A 76 -6.45 13.17 11.58
CA VAL A 76 -7.92 13.00 11.49
C VAL A 76 -8.59 13.11 12.85
N THR A 77 -7.93 12.64 13.91
CA THR A 77 -8.44 12.79 15.28
C THR A 77 -8.49 14.26 15.70
N VAL A 78 -7.43 15.01 15.44
CA VAL A 78 -7.37 16.45 15.74
C VAL A 78 -8.42 17.22 14.96
N PHE A 79 -8.49 17.03 13.65
CA PHE A 79 -9.50 17.71 12.82
C PHE A 79 -10.92 17.29 13.18
N GLY A 80 -11.15 16.01 13.48
CA GLY A 80 -12.46 15.51 13.89
C GLY A 80 -12.92 16.14 15.23
N ALA A 81 -12.03 16.22 16.20
CA ALA A 81 -12.31 16.86 17.48
C ALA A 81 -12.54 18.37 17.30
N LEU A 82 -11.73 19.04 16.46
CA LEU A 82 -11.88 20.47 16.17
C LEU A 82 -13.23 20.77 15.53
N MET A 83 -13.65 19.97 14.55
CA MET A 83 -14.96 20.15 13.90
C MET A 83 -16.12 19.88 14.84
N TYR A 84 -15.99 18.91 15.76
CA TYR A 84 -16.99 18.68 16.80
C TYR A 84 -17.17 19.91 17.70
N VAL A 85 -16.08 20.62 18.08
CA VAL A 85 -16.12 21.82 18.90
C VAL A 85 -16.73 23.02 18.15
N ILE A 86 -16.40 23.17 16.86
CA ILE A 86 -16.80 24.35 16.06
C ILE A 86 -18.24 24.24 15.56
N GLU A 87 -18.60 23.09 14.99
CA GLU A 87 -19.91 22.87 14.36
C GLU A 87 -20.97 22.39 15.37
N GLY A 88 -20.56 21.53 16.30
CA GLY A 88 -21.42 20.98 17.33
C GLY A 88 -22.52 20.05 16.83
N PRO A 89 -23.38 19.57 17.75
CA PRO A 89 -24.48 18.64 17.44
C PRO A 89 -25.52 19.20 16.46
N GLU A 90 -25.73 20.52 16.48
CA GLU A 90 -26.75 21.20 15.67
C GLU A 90 -26.48 21.05 14.16
N HIS A 91 -25.21 20.97 13.77
CA HIS A 91 -24.80 20.80 12.37
C HIS A 91 -24.37 19.38 12.02
N GLY A 92 -24.76 18.38 12.85
CA GLY A 92 -24.54 16.98 12.57
C GLY A 92 -23.27 16.39 13.22
N PHE A 93 -22.41 17.20 13.82
CA PHE A 93 -21.21 16.76 14.55
C PHE A 93 -21.55 16.42 16.01
N SER A 94 -22.39 15.39 16.22
CA SER A 94 -22.95 15.05 17.53
C SER A 94 -21.97 14.36 18.49
N SER A 95 -20.79 13.94 17.99
CA SER A 95 -19.74 13.30 18.80
C SER A 95 -18.38 13.39 18.10
N ILE A 96 -17.27 13.26 18.89
CA ILE A 96 -15.91 13.23 18.34
C ILE A 96 -15.73 12.11 17.32
N PRO A 97 -16.19 10.84 17.53
CA PRO A 97 -16.11 9.80 16.51
C PRO A 97 -16.78 10.18 15.18
N LYS A 98 -17.88 10.92 15.23
CA LYS A 98 -18.58 11.40 14.04
C LYS A 98 -17.80 12.48 13.31
N GLY A 99 -17.11 13.34 14.05
CA GLY A 99 -16.15 14.30 13.50
C GLY A 99 -14.95 13.61 12.85
N ILE A 100 -14.40 12.56 13.49
CA ILE A 100 -13.32 11.74 12.92
C ILE A 100 -13.78 11.06 11.63
N TYR A 101 -14.98 10.48 11.60
CA TYR A 101 -15.57 9.91 10.40
C TYR A 101 -15.62 10.92 9.26
N TRP A 102 -16.12 12.15 9.53
CA TRP A 102 -16.12 13.24 8.56
C TRP A 102 -14.70 13.59 8.09
N ALA A 103 -13.74 13.69 9.00
CA ALA A 103 -12.36 14.01 8.66
C ALA A 103 -11.74 12.92 7.77
N VAL A 104 -11.98 11.65 8.06
CA VAL A 104 -11.52 10.53 7.23
C VAL A 104 -12.11 10.60 5.84
N THR A 105 -13.43 10.74 5.71
CA THR A 105 -14.11 10.77 4.40
C THR A 105 -13.69 11.98 3.56
N THR A 106 -13.36 13.09 4.21
CA THR A 106 -12.89 14.31 3.55
C THR A 106 -11.43 14.19 3.11
N LEU A 107 -10.54 13.76 4.00
CA LEU A 107 -9.11 13.59 3.70
C LEU A 107 -8.85 12.51 2.64
N THR A 108 -9.66 11.44 2.64
CA THR A 108 -9.57 10.37 1.63
C THR A 108 -10.28 10.69 0.32
N THR A 109 -10.86 11.89 0.21
CA THR A 109 -11.62 12.36 -0.97
C THR A 109 -12.87 11.54 -1.29
N VAL A 110 -13.39 10.73 -0.35
CA VAL A 110 -14.65 9.97 -0.51
C VAL A 110 -15.84 10.91 -0.52
N GLY A 111 -15.94 11.79 0.50
CA GLY A 111 -16.92 12.88 0.55
C GLY A 111 -18.38 12.44 0.43
N PHE A 112 -18.89 11.56 1.31
CA PHE A 112 -20.30 11.12 1.27
C PHE A 112 -21.29 12.28 1.34
N GLY A 113 -20.92 13.41 1.98
CA GLY A 113 -21.77 14.59 2.08
C GLY A 113 -22.92 14.48 3.08
N ASP A 114 -22.98 13.41 3.86
CA ASP A 114 -23.96 13.17 4.92
C ASP A 114 -23.74 14.09 6.12
N ILE A 115 -22.50 14.50 6.37
CA ILE A 115 -22.12 15.49 7.38
C ILE A 115 -21.23 16.52 6.71
N THR A 116 -21.63 17.81 6.80
CA THR A 116 -20.86 18.91 6.20
C THR A 116 -20.87 20.11 7.12
N PRO A 117 -19.77 20.88 7.23
CA PRO A 117 -19.71 22.11 8.03
C PRO A 117 -20.67 23.15 7.47
N LYS A 118 -21.36 23.85 8.36
CA LYS A 118 -22.35 24.88 8.04
C LYS A 118 -21.86 26.28 8.40
N THR A 119 -20.99 26.39 9.42
CA THR A 119 -20.45 27.68 9.84
C THR A 119 -19.34 28.15 8.90
N ALA A 120 -19.15 29.46 8.75
CA ALA A 120 -18.08 30.03 7.94
C ALA A 120 -16.68 29.58 8.43
N LEU A 121 -16.49 29.47 9.76
CA LEU A 121 -15.26 29.01 10.36
C LEU A 121 -15.02 27.54 10.04
N GLY A 122 -16.04 26.67 10.20
CA GLY A 122 -15.93 25.26 9.88
C GLY A 122 -15.66 25.01 8.41
N GLN A 123 -16.25 25.78 7.50
CA GLN A 123 -16.00 25.71 6.05
C GLN A 123 -14.56 26.13 5.70
N THR A 124 -14.01 27.14 6.38
CA THR A 124 -12.63 27.56 6.19
C THR A 124 -11.67 26.46 6.61
N ILE A 125 -11.90 25.84 7.78
CA ILE A 125 -11.09 24.71 8.26
C ILE A 125 -11.25 23.50 7.33
N ALA A 126 -12.47 23.21 6.88
CA ALA A 126 -12.72 22.13 5.92
C ALA A 126 -11.92 22.32 4.62
N THR A 127 -11.80 23.53 4.13
CA THR A 127 -10.98 23.85 2.95
C THR A 127 -9.50 23.51 3.19
N LEU A 128 -8.96 23.87 4.37
CA LEU A 128 -7.58 23.51 4.74
C LEU A 128 -7.40 21.99 4.86
N VAL A 129 -8.39 21.30 5.44
CA VAL A 129 -8.40 19.82 5.55
C VAL A 129 -8.39 19.17 4.17
N MET A 130 -9.18 19.66 3.22
CA MET A 130 -9.22 19.14 1.85
C MET A 130 -7.89 19.31 1.12
N ILE A 131 -7.27 20.49 1.22
CA ILE A 131 -5.93 20.75 0.62
C ILE A 131 -4.88 19.84 1.25
N THR A 132 -4.90 19.68 2.56
CA THR A 132 -3.99 18.79 3.28
C THR A 132 -4.20 17.34 2.87
N GLY A 133 -5.46 16.89 2.75
CA GLY A 133 -5.81 15.55 2.31
C GLY A 133 -5.25 15.20 0.94
N TYR A 134 -5.35 16.13 -0.01
CA TYR A 134 -4.77 15.94 -1.34
C TYR A 134 -3.24 15.74 -1.28
N SER A 135 -2.55 16.52 -0.45
CA SER A 135 -1.10 16.40 -0.25
C SER A 135 -0.70 15.07 0.43
N ILE A 136 -1.52 14.60 1.37
CA ILE A 136 -1.29 13.35 2.11
C ILE A 136 -1.32 12.13 1.18
N ILE A 137 -2.18 12.09 0.16
CA ILE A 137 -2.28 10.96 -0.79
C ILE A 137 -0.97 10.77 -1.58
N ALA A 138 -0.23 11.84 -1.82
CA ALA A 138 1.02 11.80 -2.56
C ALA A 138 2.15 11.03 -1.83
N VAL A 139 2.15 11.04 -0.49
CA VAL A 139 3.23 10.42 0.32
C VAL A 139 3.30 8.90 0.17
N PRO A 140 2.23 8.11 0.41
CA PRO A 140 2.30 6.65 0.23
C PRO A 140 2.56 6.25 -1.22
N THR A 141 2.03 7.00 -2.19
CA THR A 141 2.29 6.75 -3.61
C THR A 141 3.78 6.96 -3.92
N GLY A 142 4.38 8.03 -3.42
CA GLY A 142 5.82 8.31 -3.58
C GLY A 142 6.71 7.24 -2.92
N ILE A 143 6.38 6.81 -1.70
CA ILE A 143 7.09 5.74 -1.00
C ILE A 143 7.01 4.43 -1.80
N PHE A 144 5.80 4.05 -2.24
CA PHE A 144 5.59 2.82 -3.00
C PHE A 144 6.36 2.84 -4.32
N THR A 145 6.30 3.94 -5.07
CA THR A 145 7.01 4.08 -6.34
C THR A 145 8.53 4.00 -6.17
N ALA A 146 9.07 4.65 -5.14
CA ALA A 146 10.51 4.60 -4.84
C ALA A 146 10.97 3.18 -4.47
N GLU A 147 10.21 2.47 -3.63
CA GLU A 147 10.56 1.10 -3.25
C GLU A 147 10.41 0.11 -4.41
N LEU A 148 9.40 0.29 -5.25
CA LEU A 148 9.23 -0.52 -6.45
C LEU A 148 10.40 -0.31 -7.41
N ALA A 149 10.81 0.93 -7.64
CA ALA A 149 11.97 1.25 -8.48
C ALA A 149 13.27 0.64 -7.92
N ASN A 150 13.47 0.68 -6.59
CA ASN A 150 14.62 0.05 -5.93
C ASN A 150 14.60 -1.47 -6.07
N ALA A 151 13.43 -2.10 -5.86
CA ALA A 151 13.27 -3.55 -6.00
C ALA A 151 13.53 -4.00 -7.45
N MET A 152 13.03 -3.27 -8.44
CA MET A 152 13.30 -3.55 -9.86
C MET A 152 14.79 -3.42 -10.21
N ARG A 153 15.49 -2.45 -9.63
CA ARG A 153 16.95 -2.31 -9.82
C ARG A 153 17.74 -3.48 -9.24
N GLN A 154 17.30 -4.00 -8.09
CA GLN A 154 17.92 -5.18 -7.47
C GLN A 154 17.67 -6.46 -8.26
N ASP A 155 16.46 -6.66 -8.79
CA ASP A 155 16.06 -7.85 -9.52
C ASP A 155 16.71 -7.92 -10.92
N ASN A 156 16.89 -6.78 -11.57
CA ASN A 156 17.53 -6.71 -12.89
C ASN A 156 19.05 -6.99 -12.89
N GLY A 157 19.62 -7.42 -11.76
CA GLY A 157 21.04 -7.79 -11.69
C GLY A 157 21.99 -6.68 -12.13
N LEU A 158 21.59 -5.40 -11.95
CA LEU A 158 22.33 -4.22 -12.38
C LEU A 158 23.68 -4.02 -11.64
N HIS A 159 24.02 -4.97 -10.79
CA HIS A 159 25.33 -5.02 -10.13
C HIS A 159 26.11 -6.20 -10.67
N LEU A 160 27.12 -5.92 -11.48
CA LEU A 160 28.14 -6.93 -11.77
C LEU A 160 28.82 -7.34 -10.47
N ALA A 161 28.77 -8.63 -10.18
CA ALA A 161 29.46 -9.24 -9.04
C ALA A 161 30.98 -9.24 -9.21
N HIS A 162 31.54 -8.52 -10.20
CA HIS A 162 32.97 -8.45 -10.44
C HIS A 162 33.60 -7.32 -9.64
N ALA A 163 34.41 -7.72 -8.66
CA ALA A 163 35.24 -6.76 -7.96
C ALA A 163 36.25 -6.13 -8.93
N CYS A 164 36.47 -4.83 -8.83
CA CYS A 164 37.46 -4.15 -9.63
C CYS A 164 38.87 -4.77 -9.40
N PRO A 165 39.58 -5.18 -10.44
CA PRO A 165 40.90 -5.80 -10.30
C PRO A 165 41.94 -4.86 -9.69
N ARG A 166 41.73 -3.54 -9.73
CA ARG A 166 42.70 -2.55 -9.23
C ARG A 166 42.39 -2.02 -7.83
N CYS A 167 41.12 -1.74 -7.50
CA CYS A 167 40.76 -1.11 -6.22
C CYS A 167 39.78 -1.93 -5.38
N HIS A 168 39.46 -3.14 -5.79
CA HIS A 168 38.57 -4.12 -5.11
C HIS A 168 37.19 -3.59 -4.74
N LYS A 169 36.67 -2.55 -5.41
CA LYS A 169 35.29 -2.14 -5.26
C LYS A 169 34.38 -3.28 -5.72
N ALA A 170 33.49 -3.75 -4.83
CA ALA A 170 32.71 -4.99 -5.02
C ALA A 170 31.50 -4.86 -5.93
N GLN A 171 31.00 -3.64 -6.19
CA GLN A 171 29.73 -3.43 -6.92
C GLN A 171 29.90 -2.38 -8.02
N HIS A 172 29.49 -2.73 -9.22
CA HIS A 172 29.45 -1.86 -10.40
C HIS A 172 28.11 -2.00 -11.11
N GLU A 173 27.71 -0.99 -11.87
CA GLU A 173 26.53 -1.10 -12.73
C GLU A 173 26.73 -2.20 -13.78
N ALA A 174 25.69 -2.93 -14.15
CA ALA A 174 25.77 -4.10 -15.04
C ALA A 174 26.42 -3.81 -16.40
N MET A 175 26.33 -2.57 -16.89
CA MET A 175 26.90 -2.12 -18.16
C MET A 175 28.16 -1.25 -17.98
N ALA A 176 28.71 -1.17 -16.77
CA ALA A 176 29.90 -0.34 -16.54
C ALA A 176 31.14 -0.98 -17.19
N ALA A 177 31.69 -0.34 -18.18
CA ALA A 177 32.96 -0.73 -18.80
C ALA A 177 34.16 -0.38 -17.92
N PHE A 178 34.05 0.65 -17.07
CA PHE A 178 35.11 1.17 -16.21
C PHE A 178 34.65 1.29 -14.75
N CYS A 179 35.60 1.10 -13.84
CA CYS A 179 35.38 1.27 -12.41
C CYS A 179 35.08 2.74 -12.07
N SER A 180 33.94 3.01 -11.43
CA SER A 180 33.53 4.36 -11.01
C SER A 180 34.40 4.97 -9.90
N ARG A 181 35.28 4.17 -9.24
CA ARG A 181 36.21 4.62 -8.19
C ARG A 181 37.59 4.95 -8.69
N CYS A 182 38.15 4.13 -9.60
CA CYS A 182 39.57 4.25 -10.03
C CYS A 182 39.76 4.32 -11.55
N GLY A 183 38.67 4.28 -12.34
CA GLY A 183 38.76 4.37 -13.81
C GLY A 183 39.32 3.14 -14.51
N SER A 184 39.67 2.08 -13.80
CA SER A 184 40.22 0.85 -14.40
C SER A 184 39.13 0.12 -15.21
N ALA A 185 39.48 -0.47 -16.37
CA ALA A 185 38.59 -1.31 -17.14
C ALA A 185 38.16 -2.54 -16.30
N LEU A 186 36.85 -2.84 -16.32
CA LEU A 186 36.28 -3.96 -15.60
C LEU A 186 36.31 -5.27 -16.39
N TYR A 187 36.38 -5.15 -17.72
CA TYR A 187 36.53 -6.29 -18.64
C TYR A 187 37.91 -6.23 -19.32
N PRO A 188 38.64 -7.36 -19.41
CA PRO A 188 39.78 -7.40 -20.28
C PRO A 188 39.36 -7.13 -21.73
N ALA A 189 40.14 -6.35 -22.45
CA ALA A 189 39.95 -6.17 -23.88
C ALA A 189 39.88 -7.54 -24.57
N PRO A 190 38.98 -7.78 -25.52
CA PRO A 190 38.95 -9.03 -26.28
C PRO A 190 40.35 -9.22 -26.90
N ALA A 191 40.90 -10.41 -26.75
CA ALA A 191 42.19 -10.77 -27.36
C ALA A 191 42.11 -10.49 -28.88
N PRO A 192 43.15 -9.90 -29.49
CA PRO A 192 43.22 -9.73 -30.95
C PRO A 192 43.01 -11.10 -31.60
N LYS A 193 42.15 -11.19 -32.59
CA LYS A 193 41.98 -12.40 -33.40
C LYS A 193 43.36 -12.68 -34.05
N PRO A 194 43.84 -13.93 -33.97
CA PRO A 194 44.98 -14.32 -34.76
C PRO A 194 44.66 -14.20 -36.23
N ASP A 195 45.49 -13.50 -37.03
CA ASP A 195 45.45 -13.39 -38.48
C ASP A 195 45.64 -14.75 -39.16
#